data_999ff76992abc91d71915de54c0721db
#
_entry.id   999ff76992abc91d71915de54c0721db
#
_cell.length_a   1.000
_cell.length_b   1.000
_cell.length_c   1.000
_cell.angle_alpha   90.00
_cell.angle_beta   90.00
_cell.angle_gamma   90.00
#
_symmetry.space_group_name_H-M   'P 1'
#
loop_
_entity.id
_entity.type
_entity.pdbx_description
1 polymer ?
#
loop_
_entity_poly.entity_id
_entity_poly.type
_entity_poly.pdbx_seq_one_letter_code
_entity_poly.pdbx_strand_id
1 'polypeptide(L)'
;LYDFIIVGGGSAGCALANRLSADSGNQVLVLEAGRRDYKWDVFIHMPAALAFPIGNRFYDWKYESEPEPHMGGRRVYHARGKVLGGSSSINGMIFQRGNPADYNKWAASPGMESWDYRHCLPYFKRLETCLAGTDQWRGGD
;
A
#
# COMPACT_ATOMS: atom_id res chain seq x y z
N LEU A 1 -24.78 2.73 16.53
CA LEU A 1 -24.42 1.43 15.92
C LEU A 1 -23.66 1.72 14.66
N TYR A 2 -22.60 0.96 14.39
CA TYR A 2 -21.86 1.03 13.12
C TYR A 2 -22.31 -0.10 12.22
N ASP A 3 -22.45 0.18 10.93
CA ASP A 3 -22.77 -0.83 9.92
C ASP A 3 -21.52 -1.61 9.51
N PHE A 4 -20.36 -0.93 9.52
CA PHE A 4 -19.08 -1.53 9.18
C PHE A 4 -18.00 -1.16 10.19
N ILE A 5 -17.19 -2.15 10.60
CA ILE A 5 -16.01 -1.95 11.43
C ILE A 5 -14.80 -2.46 10.65
N ILE A 6 -13.87 -1.57 10.34
CA ILE A 6 -12.64 -1.87 9.61
C ILE A 6 -11.49 -1.92 10.61
N VAL A 7 -10.81 -3.05 10.72
CA VAL A 7 -9.66 -3.23 11.59
C VAL A 7 -8.39 -2.96 10.80
N GLY A 8 -7.72 -1.88 11.14
CA GLY A 8 -6.51 -1.39 10.50
C GLY A 8 -6.78 -0.25 9.51
N GLY A 9 -6.24 0.94 9.81
CA GLY A 9 -6.27 2.13 8.97
C GLY A 9 -5.09 2.22 7.99
N GLY A 10 -4.63 1.08 7.46
CA GLY A 10 -3.63 1.02 6.40
C GLY A 10 -4.20 1.34 5.03
N SER A 11 -3.39 1.12 3.97
CA SER A 11 -3.78 1.44 2.57
C SER A 11 -5.12 0.82 2.17
N ALA A 12 -5.32 -0.46 2.46
CA ALA A 12 -6.56 -1.17 2.14
C ALA A 12 -7.74 -0.68 2.98
N GLY A 13 -7.53 -0.52 4.31
CA GLY A 13 -8.58 -0.05 5.22
C GLY A 13 -9.04 1.37 4.91
N CYS A 14 -8.13 2.26 4.56
CA CYS A 14 -8.46 3.63 4.15
C CYS A 14 -9.26 3.65 2.83
N ALA A 15 -8.87 2.84 1.85
CA ALA A 15 -9.58 2.73 0.58
C ALA A 15 -11.00 2.16 0.79
N LEU A 16 -11.13 1.11 1.61
CA LEU A 16 -12.42 0.51 1.94
C LEU A 16 -13.31 1.48 2.72
N ALA A 17 -12.75 2.19 3.72
CA ALA A 17 -13.47 3.20 4.48
C ALA A 17 -14.03 4.30 3.58
N ASN A 18 -13.22 4.82 2.66
CA ASN A 18 -13.64 5.82 1.68
C ASN A 18 -14.82 5.32 0.81
N ARG A 19 -14.74 4.09 0.33
CA ARG A 19 -15.79 3.53 -0.54
C ARG A 19 -17.08 3.26 0.19
N LEU A 20 -17.02 2.69 1.39
CA LEU A 20 -18.20 2.39 2.18
C LEU A 20 -18.90 3.65 2.70
N SER A 21 -18.13 4.65 3.12
CA SER A 21 -18.67 5.92 3.62
C SER A 21 -19.14 6.88 2.51
N ALA A 22 -18.91 6.54 1.24
CA ALA A 22 -19.48 7.30 0.12
C ALA A 22 -21.01 7.21 0.09
N ASP A 23 -21.57 6.13 0.60
CA ASP A 23 -23.00 6.05 0.91
C ASP A 23 -23.23 6.67 2.29
N SER A 24 -23.95 7.79 2.34
CA SER A 24 -24.26 8.53 3.56
C SER A 24 -25.14 7.76 4.56
N GLY A 25 -25.79 6.69 4.13
CA GLY A 25 -26.54 5.77 4.99
C GLY A 25 -25.64 4.88 5.85
N ASN A 26 -24.38 4.70 5.47
CA ASN A 26 -23.47 3.81 6.17
C ASN A 26 -22.69 4.53 7.30
N GLN A 27 -22.70 3.91 8.48
CA GLN A 27 -21.87 4.30 9.63
C GLN A 27 -20.62 3.42 9.65
N VAL A 28 -19.46 3.98 9.28
CA VAL A 28 -18.20 3.24 9.16
C VAL A 28 -17.24 3.62 10.29
N LEU A 29 -16.77 2.63 11.05
CA LEU A 29 -15.74 2.81 12.07
C LEU A 29 -14.43 2.19 11.59
N VAL A 30 -13.35 2.95 11.67
CA VAL A 30 -11.97 2.44 11.45
C VAL A 30 -11.23 2.37 12.77
N LEU A 31 -10.71 1.21 13.11
CA LEU A 31 -9.88 0.98 14.29
C LEU A 31 -8.41 0.87 13.85
N GLU A 32 -7.59 1.85 14.23
CA GLU A 32 -6.16 1.85 13.95
C GLU A 32 -5.37 1.76 15.25
N ALA A 33 -4.40 0.84 15.31
CA ALA A 33 -3.56 0.64 16.49
C ALA A 33 -2.46 1.68 16.64
N GLY A 34 -2.08 2.29 15.53
CA GLY A 34 -1.05 3.32 15.48
C GLY A 34 -1.58 4.72 15.76
N ARG A 35 -0.66 5.68 15.75
CA ARG A 35 -0.99 7.09 15.93
C ARG A 35 -1.60 7.69 14.66
N ARG A 36 -2.20 8.87 14.82
CA ARG A 36 -2.61 9.66 13.65
C ARG A 36 -1.39 10.14 12.87
N ASP A 37 -1.58 10.30 11.58
CA ASP A 37 -0.68 11.02 10.69
C ASP A 37 -0.87 12.53 10.92
N TYR A 38 -0.06 13.08 11.82
CA TYR A 38 -0.15 14.52 12.16
C TYR A 38 0.59 15.34 11.11
N LYS A 39 0.00 16.43 10.63
CA LYS A 39 0.58 17.33 9.61
C LYS A 39 1.96 17.89 9.99
N TRP A 40 2.29 17.97 11.26
CA TRP A 40 3.58 18.42 11.77
C TRP A 40 4.62 17.30 11.89
N ASP A 41 4.25 16.05 11.61
CA ASP A 41 5.13 14.91 11.78
C ASP A 41 6.13 14.82 10.61
N VAL A 42 7.29 15.42 10.82
CA VAL A 42 8.36 15.49 9.81
C VAL A 42 8.86 14.12 9.37
N PHE A 43 8.77 13.10 10.23
CA PHE A 43 9.20 11.75 9.89
C PHE A 43 8.26 11.05 8.90
N ILE A 44 7.03 11.49 8.81
CA ILE A 44 6.05 11.00 7.83
C ILE A 44 6.07 11.88 6.57
N HIS A 45 6.12 13.21 6.72
CA HIS A 45 5.85 14.13 5.62
C HIS A 45 7.11 14.63 4.89
N MET A 46 8.30 14.50 5.48
CA MET A 46 9.54 14.92 4.84
C MET A 46 10.20 13.76 4.09
N PRO A 47 10.29 13.79 2.76
CA PRO A 47 10.87 12.71 1.96
C PRO A 47 12.27 12.30 2.39
N ALA A 48 13.12 13.26 2.78
CA ALA A 48 14.48 13.00 3.26
C ALA A 48 14.51 12.20 4.58
N ALA A 49 13.40 12.14 5.32
CA ALA A 49 13.28 11.43 6.59
C ALA A 49 12.78 9.98 6.43
N LEU A 50 12.62 9.47 5.22
CA LEU A 50 11.97 8.18 4.92
C LEU A 50 12.50 6.97 5.70
N ALA A 51 13.76 7.00 6.13
CA ALA A 51 14.36 5.92 6.89
C ALA A 51 14.08 5.98 8.41
N PHE A 52 13.67 7.12 8.94
CA PHE A 52 13.49 7.31 10.39
C PHE A 52 12.30 6.56 11.00
N PRO A 53 11.16 6.40 10.32
CA PRO A 53 10.04 5.61 10.83
C PRO A 53 10.35 4.12 10.97
N ILE A 54 11.24 3.58 10.11
CA ILE A 54 11.59 2.16 10.10
C ILE A 54 12.39 1.82 11.35
N GLY A 55 11.96 0.81 12.09
CA GLY A 55 12.57 0.42 13.36
C GLY A 55 12.16 1.30 14.55
N ASN A 56 11.44 2.37 14.34
CA ASN A 56 10.95 3.23 15.41
C ASN A 56 9.61 2.70 15.95
N ARG A 57 9.56 2.38 17.25
CA ARG A 57 8.39 1.79 17.92
C ARG A 57 7.08 2.58 17.80
N PHE A 58 7.17 3.88 17.50
CA PHE A 58 6.00 4.76 17.35
C PHE A 58 5.37 4.68 15.97
N TYR A 59 6.11 4.15 14.96
CA TYR A 59 5.69 4.11 13.57
C TYR A 59 5.72 2.70 12.99
N ASP A 60 6.37 1.74 13.65
CA ASP A 60 6.67 0.43 13.11
C ASP A 60 6.34 -0.69 14.10
N TRP A 61 5.66 -1.73 13.63
CA TRP A 61 5.36 -2.93 14.40
C TRP A 61 6.60 -3.77 14.72
N LYS A 62 7.67 -3.61 13.94
CA LYS A 62 8.95 -4.30 14.11
C LYS A 62 8.82 -5.81 14.07
N TYR A 63 8.07 -6.35 13.12
CA TYR A 63 7.95 -7.79 12.96
C TYR A 63 9.26 -8.41 12.48
N GLU A 64 9.49 -9.63 12.89
CA GLU A 64 10.57 -10.48 12.39
C GLU A 64 10.00 -11.83 11.95
N SER A 65 10.62 -12.45 10.94
CA SER A 65 10.28 -13.82 10.56
C SER A 65 10.71 -14.81 11.62
N GLU A 66 10.19 -16.03 11.54
CA GLU A 66 10.87 -17.16 12.18
C GLU A 66 12.26 -17.36 11.55
N PRO A 67 13.17 -18.12 12.23
CA PRO A 67 14.47 -18.40 11.64
C PRO A 67 14.35 -19.09 10.29
N GLU A 68 15.00 -18.51 9.26
CA GLU A 68 14.92 -19.00 7.89
C GLU A 68 16.02 -20.04 7.64
N PRO A 69 15.70 -21.34 7.51
CA PRO A 69 16.71 -22.40 7.38
C PRO A 69 17.64 -22.20 6.18
N HIS A 70 17.08 -21.74 5.04
CA HIS A 70 17.85 -21.52 3.81
C HIS A 70 18.64 -20.21 3.80
N MET A 71 18.56 -19.41 4.86
CA MET A 71 19.28 -18.17 5.05
C MET A 71 20.21 -18.22 6.27
N GLY A 72 20.74 -19.41 6.59
CA GLY A 72 21.64 -19.63 7.74
C GLY A 72 20.96 -19.42 9.09
N GLY A 73 19.67 -19.65 9.20
CA GLY A 73 18.91 -19.52 10.46
C GLY A 73 18.65 -18.08 10.89
N ARG A 74 18.93 -17.08 10.05
CA ARG A 74 18.68 -15.68 10.40
C ARG A 74 17.19 -15.34 10.39
N ARG A 75 16.79 -14.40 11.25
CA ARG A 75 15.48 -13.77 11.18
C ARG A 75 15.53 -12.58 10.24
N VAL A 76 14.48 -12.42 9.46
CA VAL A 76 14.33 -11.30 8.53
C VAL A 76 13.39 -10.28 9.14
N TYR A 77 13.88 -9.06 9.25
CA TYR A 77 13.09 -7.93 9.74
C TYR A 77 12.06 -7.47 8.70
N HIS A 78 10.81 -7.29 9.14
CA HIS A 78 9.69 -6.86 8.30
C HIS A 78 9.08 -5.58 8.87
N ALA A 79 9.50 -4.43 8.37
CA ALA A 79 8.85 -3.17 8.71
C ALA A 79 7.38 -3.18 8.30
N ARG A 80 6.50 -2.78 9.22
CA ARG A 80 5.07 -2.58 8.97
C ARG A 80 4.60 -1.35 9.72
N GLY A 81 3.97 -0.43 9.00
CA GLY A 81 3.52 0.83 9.61
C GLY A 81 2.51 0.64 10.71
N LYS A 82 2.77 1.30 11.84
CA LYS A 82 1.88 1.43 13.00
C LYS A 82 1.45 2.88 13.15
N VAL A 83 0.70 3.34 12.16
CA VAL A 83 0.25 4.72 12.00
C VAL A 83 -0.93 4.72 11.03
N LEU A 84 -1.77 5.75 11.08
CA LEU A 84 -2.83 5.93 10.08
C LEU A 84 -2.19 6.02 8.67
N GLY A 85 -2.72 5.26 7.72
CA GLY A 85 -2.10 4.99 6.42
C GLY A 85 -1.23 3.72 6.40
N GLY A 86 -0.88 3.17 7.57
CA GLY A 86 -0.12 1.93 7.70
C GLY A 86 1.24 2.00 7.01
N SER A 87 1.60 0.95 6.29
CA SER A 87 2.89 0.89 5.58
C SER A 87 3.02 1.88 4.44
N SER A 88 1.92 2.43 3.89
CA SER A 88 2.01 3.51 2.90
C SER A 88 2.50 4.83 3.50
N SER A 89 2.38 5.02 4.82
CA SER A 89 2.92 6.20 5.52
C SER A 89 4.43 6.09 5.87
N ILE A 90 5.02 4.89 5.75
CA ILE A 90 6.45 4.65 6.06
C ILE A 90 7.21 3.96 4.93
N ASN A 91 6.64 3.83 3.75
CA ASN A 91 7.28 3.18 2.61
C ASN A 91 8.39 4.05 2.00
N GLY A 92 9.12 3.49 1.05
CA GLY A 92 10.20 4.18 0.34
C GLY A 92 9.74 5.12 -0.76
N MET A 93 8.44 5.42 -0.89
CA MET A 93 7.83 6.32 -1.87
C MET A 93 8.17 5.97 -3.34
N ILE A 94 8.36 4.68 -3.62
CA ILE A 94 8.61 4.19 -4.97
C ILE A 94 7.27 3.82 -5.61
N PHE A 95 6.92 4.49 -6.70
CA PHE A 95 5.79 4.15 -7.53
C PHE A 95 6.29 3.60 -8.86
N GLN A 96 6.22 2.28 -9.02
CA GLN A 96 6.71 1.58 -10.20
C GLN A 96 5.78 0.42 -10.54
N ARG A 97 5.49 0.24 -11.82
CA ARG A 97 4.77 -0.93 -12.33
C ARG A 97 5.75 -2.10 -12.54
N GLY A 98 5.21 -3.31 -12.48
CA GLY A 98 5.99 -4.51 -12.84
C GLY A 98 6.39 -4.51 -14.33
N ASN A 99 7.41 -5.30 -14.66
CA ASN A 99 7.87 -5.45 -16.04
C ASN A 99 6.76 -6.10 -16.89
N PRO A 100 6.42 -5.54 -18.06
CA PRO A 100 5.45 -6.15 -18.99
C PRO A 100 5.70 -7.62 -19.31
N ALA A 101 6.97 -8.03 -19.40
CA ALA A 101 7.33 -9.42 -19.68
C ALA A 101 6.90 -10.39 -18.58
N ASP A 102 6.86 -9.94 -17.30
CA ASP A 102 6.42 -10.80 -16.20
C ASP A 102 4.92 -11.08 -16.28
N TYR A 103 4.11 -10.08 -16.60
CA TYR A 103 2.67 -10.23 -16.83
C TYR A 103 2.39 -11.12 -18.02
N ASN A 104 3.10 -10.93 -19.13
CA ASN A 104 2.96 -11.77 -20.32
C ASN A 104 3.36 -13.23 -20.03
N LYS A 105 4.36 -13.44 -19.17
CA LYS A 105 4.74 -14.77 -18.70
C LYS A 105 3.64 -15.43 -17.87
N TRP A 106 2.99 -14.68 -17.00
CA TRP A 106 1.84 -15.19 -16.23
C TRP A 106 0.68 -15.58 -17.16
N ALA A 107 0.38 -14.71 -18.12
CA ALA A 107 -0.68 -14.94 -19.10
C ALA A 107 -0.46 -16.19 -19.99
N ALA A 108 0.77 -16.71 -20.07
CA ALA A 108 1.07 -17.94 -20.78
C ALA A 108 0.59 -19.22 -20.05
N SER A 109 0.17 -19.10 -18.78
CA SER A 109 -0.39 -20.20 -18.01
C SER A 109 -1.88 -20.37 -18.30
N PRO A 110 -2.42 -21.60 -18.44
CA PRO A 110 -3.84 -21.84 -18.68
C PRO A 110 -4.73 -21.17 -17.62
N GLY A 111 -5.75 -20.43 -18.06
CA GLY A 111 -6.67 -19.69 -17.20
C GLY A 111 -6.17 -18.32 -16.74
N MET A 112 -4.97 -17.91 -17.18
CA MET A 112 -4.37 -16.62 -16.82
C MET A 112 -4.27 -15.64 -18.00
N GLU A 113 -4.91 -15.93 -19.12
CA GLU A 113 -4.77 -15.19 -20.39
C GLU A 113 -5.09 -13.68 -20.25
N SER A 114 -5.99 -13.32 -19.32
CA SER A 114 -6.37 -11.94 -19.04
C SER A 114 -5.35 -11.17 -18.17
N TRP A 115 -4.25 -11.81 -17.77
CA TRP A 115 -3.21 -11.20 -16.94
C TRP A 115 -2.02 -10.67 -17.75
N ASP A 116 -2.09 -10.67 -19.08
CA ASP A 116 -1.05 -10.02 -19.88
C ASP A 116 -1.00 -8.50 -19.59
N TYR A 117 0.10 -7.87 -19.93
CA TYR A 117 0.30 -6.45 -19.62
C TYR A 117 -0.76 -5.54 -20.27
N ARG A 118 -1.27 -5.89 -21.44
CA ARG A 118 -2.27 -5.09 -22.16
C ARG A 118 -3.60 -5.09 -21.43
N HIS A 119 -4.00 -6.23 -20.87
CA HIS A 119 -5.22 -6.34 -20.05
C HIS A 119 -5.05 -5.67 -18.70
N CYS A 120 -3.84 -5.71 -18.11
CA CYS A 120 -3.55 -5.06 -16.82
C CYS A 120 -3.39 -3.53 -16.93
N LEU A 121 -2.93 -3.02 -18.07
CA LEU A 121 -2.62 -1.59 -18.27
C LEU A 121 -3.78 -0.64 -17.96
N PRO A 122 -5.04 -0.90 -18.37
CA PRO A 122 -6.17 -0.03 -18.01
C PRO A 122 -6.36 0.15 -16.51
N TYR A 123 -6.09 -0.90 -15.73
CA TYR A 123 -6.19 -0.84 -14.26
C TYR A 123 -5.06 0.00 -13.65
N PHE A 124 -3.84 -0.14 -14.17
CA PHE A 124 -2.71 0.71 -13.75
C PHE A 124 -2.99 2.19 -14.06
N LYS A 125 -3.54 2.48 -15.22
CA LYS A 125 -3.91 3.86 -15.60
C LYS A 125 -5.00 4.45 -14.68
N ARG A 126 -5.97 3.65 -14.26
CA ARG A 126 -7.00 4.08 -13.31
C ARG A 126 -6.49 4.37 -11.90
N LEU A 127 -5.32 3.82 -11.51
CA LEU A 127 -4.70 4.06 -10.21
C LEU A 127 -3.80 5.31 -10.20
N GLU A 128 -3.57 5.93 -11.35
CA GLU A 128 -2.62 7.01 -11.51
C GLU A 128 -3.29 8.24 -12.12
N THR A 129 -3.06 9.40 -11.51
CA THR A 129 -3.24 10.70 -12.14
C THR A 129 -1.85 11.32 -12.34
N CYS A 130 -1.31 11.23 -13.55
CA CYS A 130 0.03 11.72 -13.86
C CYS A 130 -0.01 13.22 -14.15
N LEU A 131 0.51 14.03 -13.22
CA LEU A 131 0.55 15.49 -13.34
C LEU A 131 1.56 15.99 -14.40
N ALA A 132 2.53 15.15 -14.78
CA ALA A 132 3.53 15.49 -15.79
C ALA A 132 3.02 15.32 -17.25
N GLY A 133 1.80 14.85 -17.40
CA GLY A 133 1.16 14.61 -18.69
C GLY A 133 0.69 13.15 -18.84
N THR A 134 -0.27 12.97 -19.75
CA THR A 134 -0.85 11.67 -20.06
C THR A 134 -0.33 11.16 -21.39
N ASP A 135 -0.18 9.86 -21.52
CA ASP A 135 0.18 9.18 -22.75
C ASP A 135 -0.52 7.81 -22.84
N GLN A 136 -0.12 7.00 -23.81
CA GLN A 136 -0.67 5.65 -23.94
C GLN A 136 -0.39 4.73 -22.72
N TRP A 137 0.60 5.08 -21.89
CA TRP A 137 1.03 4.27 -20.74
C TRP A 137 0.59 4.86 -19.39
N ARG A 138 0.38 6.17 -19.31
CA ARG A 138 0.10 6.87 -18.06
C ARG A 138 -1.37 7.24 -17.93
N GLY A 139 -1.87 7.17 -16.69
CA GLY A 139 -3.20 7.62 -16.34
C GLY A 139 -3.29 9.14 -16.27
N GLY A 140 -4.49 9.67 -16.46
CA GLY A 140 -4.85 11.07 -16.30
C GLY A 140 -6.28 11.18 -15.78
N ASP A 141 -6.74 12.43 -15.61
CA ASP A 141 -8.12 12.74 -15.23
C ASP A 141 -9.12 12.33 -16.33
#